data_a527823d293a8d235aabde6c64966ace
#
_entry.id   a527823d293a8d235aabde6c64966ace
#
_cell.length_a   1.000
_cell.length_b   1.000
_cell.length_c   1.000
_cell.angle_alpha   90.00
_cell.angle_beta   90.00
_cell.angle_gamma   90.00
#
_symmetry.space_group_name_H-M   'P 1'
#
loop_
_entity.id
_entity.type
_entity.pdbx_description
1 polymer ?
#
loop_
_entity_poly.entity_id
_entity_poly.type
_entity_poly.pdbx_seq_one_letter_code
_entity_poly.pdbx_strand_id
1 'polypeptide(L)'
;MMHEFRRAKRRKASDTILVTDAMTERVIGRIGNLSETGMLLIASEALADDALYQLRFALPDGTAAQPVDVGAHLLWRDRASAPDQVWAGFRFIAVSETQARRLRAWIEA
;
A
#
# COMPACT_ATOMS: atom_id res chain seq x y z
N MET A 1 -1.66 -7.94 26.50
CA MET A 1 -1.55 -7.69 26.02
C MET A 1 -0.84 -7.45 25.45
N MET A 2 -0.56 -7.23 25.04
CA MET A 2 -0.22 -6.77 24.34
C MET A 2 0.39 -7.17 23.37
N HIS A 3 0.40 -7.95 23.00
CA HIS A 3 0.80 -8.35 21.93
C HIS A 3 0.09 -8.03 20.76
N GLU A 4 -1.02 -7.79 20.83
CA GLU A 4 -1.81 -7.17 19.83
C GLU A 4 -1.20 -5.87 19.37
N PHE A 5 -0.21 -5.42 20.05
CA PHE A 5 0.54 -4.25 19.62
C PHE A 5 1.74 -4.61 18.78
N ARG A 6 1.91 -5.90 18.51
CA ARG A 6 3.00 -6.30 17.65
C ARG A 6 2.71 -5.83 16.24
N ARG A 7 3.64 -5.11 15.70
CA ARG A 7 3.47 -4.59 14.34
C ARG A 7 3.73 -5.69 13.34
N ALA A 8 2.98 -5.67 12.25
CA ALA A 8 3.28 -6.52 11.13
C ALA A 8 4.62 -6.12 10.55
N LYS A 9 5.37 -7.13 10.08
CA LYS A 9 6.65 -6.89 9.46
C LYS A 9 6.47 -6.04 8.21
N ARG A 10 7.37 -5.11 7.97
CA ARG A 10 7.34 -4.23 6.81
C ARG A 10 8.59 -4.41 5.98
N ARG A 11 8.41 -4.26 4.67
CA ARG A 11 9.51 -4.27 3.73
C ARG A 11 9.50 -2.99 2.94
N LYS A 12 10.64 -2.31 2.88
CA LYS A 12 10.79 -1.13 2.04
C LYS A 12 10.80 -1.55 0.58
N ALA A 13 10.19 -0.74 -0.26
CA ALA A 13 10.24 -0.96 -1.69
C ALA A 13 11.56 -0.41 -2.22
N SER A 14 12.41 -1.29 -2.73
CA SER A 14 13.66 -0.89 -3.38
C SER A 14 13.42 -0.58 -4.86
N ASP A 15 12.41 -1.21 -5.45
CA ASP A 15 11.98 -0.92 -6.81
C ASP A 15 10.77 0.02 -6.74
N THR A 16 10.52 0.72 -7.84
CA THR A 16 9.33 1.57 -7.92
C THR A 16 8.10 0.69 -8.11
N ILE A 17 7.20 0.72 -7.13
CA ILE A 17 5.93 0.00 -7.21
C ILE A 17 4.83 1.05 -7.25
N LEU A 18 4.27 1.26 -8.44
CA LEU A 18 3.21 2.25 -8.62
C LEU A 18 1.89 1.71 -8.10
N VAL A 19 1.10 2.60 -7.51
CA VAL A 19 -0.21 2.24 -6.96
C VAL A 19 -1.27 2.98 -7.75
N THR A 20 -2.24 2.22 -8.24
CA THR A 20 -3.37 2.73 -9.02
C THR A 20 -4.61 2.73 -8.14
N ASP A 21 -5.35 3.83 -8.16
CA ASP A 21 -6.70 3.87 -7.62
C ASP A 21 -7.60 3.19 -8.67
N ALA A 22 -8.11 2.01 -8.32
CA ALA A 22 -8.89 1.22 -9.28
C ALA A 22 -10.25 1.84 -9.60
N MET A 23 -10.71 2.78 -8.78
CA MET A 23 -11.98 3.46 -9.04
C MET A 23 -11.84 4.50 -10.17
N THR A 24 -10.68 5.12 -10.28
CA THR A 24 -10.43 6.18 -11.27
C THR A 24 -9.44 5.76 -12.34
N GLU A 25 -8.75 4.63 -12.13
CA GLU A 25 -7.68 4.14 -13.00
C GLU A 25 -6.51 5.12 -13.09
N ARG A 26 -6.30 5.90 -12.03
CA ARG A 26 -5.19 6.85 -11.96
C ARG A 26 -4.12 6.33 -11.03
N VAL A 27 -2.87 6.52 -11.42
CA VAL A 27 -1.75 6.25 -10.52
C VAL A 27 -1.73 7.37 -9.50
N ILE A 28 -1.79 7.00 -8.22
CA ILE A 28 -1.85 7.98 -7.14
C ILE A 28 -0.55 8.09 -6.36
N GLY A 29 0.43 7.24 -6.65
CA GLY A 29 1.71 7.31 -5.96
C GLY A 29 2.48 6.02 -6.10
N ARG A 30 3.48 5.87 -5.22
CA ARG A 30 4.32 4.68 -5.19
C ARG A 30 4.48 4.21 -3.75
N ILE A 31 4.77 2.94 -3.60
CA ILE A 31 4.89 2.33 -2.26
C ILE A 31 6.23 2.72 -1.64
N GLY A 32 6.19 3.22 -0.41
CA GLY A 32 7.39 3.43 0.40
C GLY A 32 7.75 2.16 1.15
N ASN A 33 6.77 1.57 1.83
CA ASN A 33 6.93 0.26 2.44
C ASN A 33 5.58 -0.44 2.51
N LEU A 34 5.64 -1.76 2.69
CA LEU A 34 4.47 -2.61 2.59
C LEU A 34 4.52 -3.67 3.67
N SER A 35 3.36 -3.92 4.30
CA SER A 35 3.17 -5.04 5.22
C SER A 35 1.94 -5.81 4.78
N GLU A 36 1.63 -6.92 5.45
CA GLU A 36 0.40 -7.63 5.08
C GLU A 36 -0.86 -6.93 5.60
N THR A 37 -0.73 -5.91 6.44
CA THR A 37 -1.88 -5.18 6.98
C THR A 37 -2.01 -3.77 6.45
N GLY A 38 -1.04 -3.27 5.69
CA GLY A 38 -1.11 -1.91 5.17
C GLY A 38 0.11 -1.48 4.42
N MET A 39 0.12 -0.22 4.00
CA MET A 39 1.23 0.33 3.25
C MET A 39 1.47 1.78 3.62
N LEU A 40 2.70 2.20 3.44
CA LEU A 40 3.06 3.61 3.38
C LEU A 40 3.17 3.99 1.92
N LEU A 41 2.37 4.94 1.50
CA LEU A 41 2.34 5.43 0.12
C LEU A 41 3.02 6.79 0.06
N ILE A 42 3.84 7.02 -0.97
CA ILE A 42 4.30 8.36 -1.31
C ILE A 42 3.36 8.82 -2.41
N ALA A 43 2.38 9.63 -2.02
CA ALA A 43 1.30 10.02 -2.90
C ALA A 43 1.71 11.20 -3.75
N SER A 44 1.33 11.16 -5.03
CA SER A 44 1.57 12.24 -5.99
C SER A 44 0.27 12.90 -6.42
N GLU A 45 -0.86 12.46 -5.87
CA GLU A 45 -2.19 12.99 -6.15
C GLU A 45 -2.83 13.40 -4.84
N ALA A 46 -3.81 14.28 -4.92
CA ALA A 46 -4.56 14.66 -3.73
C ALA A 46 -5.40 13.48 -3.25
N LEU A 47 -5.38 13.24 -1.95
CA LEU A 47 -6.11 12.15 -1.32
C LEU A 47 -7.16 12.74 -0.39
N ALA A 48 -8.32 12.08 -0.30
CA ALA A 48 -9.38 12.49 0.60
C ALA A 48 -9.13 11.90 1.99
N ASP A 49 -9.25 12.73 3.04
CA ASP A 49 -9.04 12.28 4.41
C ASP A 49 -10.02 11.18 4.77
N ASP A 50 -9.53 10.20 5.51
CA ASP A 50 -10.35 9.14 6.10
C ASP A 50 -11.16 8.37 5.05
N ALA A 51 -10.74 8.38 3.79
CA ALA A 51 -11.50 7.77 2.72
C ALA A 51 -11.12 6.30 2.52
N LEU A 52 -12.02 5.58 1.89
CA LEU A 52 -11.80 4.20 1.48
C LEU A 52 -11.39 4.18 0.02
N TYR A 53 -10.42 3.34 -0.29
CA TYR A 53 -9.87 3.23 -1.63
C TYR A 53 -9.83 1.78 -2.05
N GLN A 54 -9.94 1.55 -3.35
CA GLN A 54 -9.63 0.26 -3.95
C GLN A 54 -8.32 0.46 -4.67
N LEU A 55 -7.27 -0.20 -4.20
CA LEU A 55 -5.91 0.03 -4.71
C LEU A 55 -5.39 -1.20 -5.44
N ARG A 56 -4.60 -0.96 -6.47
CA ARG A 56 -4.02 -2.03 -7.27
C ARG A 56 -2.55 -1.73 -7.50
N PHE A 57 -1.70 -2.73 -7.32
CA PHE A 57 -0.27 -2.59 -7.55
C PHE A 57 0.34 -3.93 -7.92
N ALA A 58 1.44 -3.90 -8.66
CA ALA A 58 2.14 -5.11 -9.10
C ALA A 58 3.37 -5.32 -8.22
N LEU A 59 3.44 -6.50 -7.59
CA LEU A 59 4.62 -6.86 -6.81
C LEU A 59 5.78 -7.18 -7.77
N PRO A 60 7.02 -6.77 -7.41
CA PRO A 60 8.18 -7.04 -8.25
C PRO A 60 8.72 -8.46 -7.99
N ASP A 61 7.87 -9.45 -8.13
CA ASP A 61 8.18 -10.85 -7.86
C ASP A 61 7.98 -11.71 -9.10
N GLY A 62 7.86 -11.08 -10.28
CA GLY A 62 7.62 -11.81 -11.51
C GLY A 62 6.16 -12.04 -11.84
N THR A 63 5.23 -11.56 -11.00
CA THR A 63 3.80 -11.78 -11.20
C THR A 63 3.07 -10.49 -11.58
N ALA A 64 3.72 -9.61 -12.35
CA ALA A 64 3.16 -8.32 -12.70
C ALA A 64 1.84 -8.45 -13.47
N ALA A 65 1.63 -9.56 -14.19
CA ALA A 65 0.39 -9.80 -14.91
C ALA A 65 -0.78 -10.08 -13.97
N GLN A 66 -0.51 -10.32 -12.69
CA GLN A 66 -1.52 -10.60 -11.69
C GLN A 66 -1.35 -9.61 -10.54
N PRO A 67 -1.78 -8.36 -10.72
CA PRO A 67 -1.58 -7.36 -9.67
C PRO A 67 -2.37 -7.69 -8.41
N VAL A 68 -1.93 -7.11 -7.31
CA VAL A 68 -2.63 -7.21 -6.03
C VAL A 68 -3.71 -6.14 -5.99
N ASP A 69 -4.92 -6.54 -5.62
CA ASP A 69 -6.05 -5.62 -5.41
C ASP A 69 -6.43 -5.67 -3.94
N VAL A 70 -6.54 -4.51 -3.31
CA VAL A 70 -6.90 -4.45 -1.89
C VAL A 70 -7.87 -3.29 -1.68
N GLY A 71 -8.79 -3.48 -0.73
CA GLY A 71 -9.54 -2.38 -0.17
C GLY A 71 -8.72 -1.79 0.96
N ALA A 72 -8.61 -0.47 1.01
CA ALA A 72 -7.73 0.19 1.95
C ALA A 72 -8.41 1.43 2.53
N HIS A 73 -8.05 1.74 3.76
CA HIS A 73 -8.55 2.90 4.48
C HIS A 73 -7.38 3.85 4.72
N LEU A 74 -7.51 5.08 4.28
CA LEU A 74 -6.50 6.12 4.51
C LEU A 74 -6.60 6.56 5.96
N LEU A 75 -5.58 6.24 6.76
CA LEU A 75 -5.58 6.54 8.18
C LEU A 75 -5.02 7.91 8.47
N TRP A 76 -3.97 8.29 7.76
CA TRP A 76 -3.31 9.58 7.99
C TRP A 76 -2.52 9.96 6.77
N ARG A 77 -2.23 11.24 6.66
CA ARG A 77 -1.33 11.75 5.64
C ARG A 77 -0.53 12.88 6.25
N ASP A 78 0.68 13.07 5.72
CA ASP A 78 1.60 14.07 6.21
C ASP A 78 2.44 14.55 5.05
N ARG A 79 2.99 15.74 5.18
CA ARG A 79 3.77 16.35 4.12
C ARG A 79 5.10 15.62 3.98
N ALA A 80 5.44 15.24 2.74
CA ALA A 80 6.74 14.66 2.46
C ALA A 80 7.77 15.78 2.29
N SER A 81 9.06 15.39 2.29
CA SER A 81 10.12 16.37 2.13
C SER A 81 10.16 16.96 0.73
N ALA A 82 9.72 16.23 -0.28
CA ALA A 82 9.67 16.73 -1.65
C ALA A 82 8.40 17.54 -1.87
N PRO A 83 8.45 18.62 -2.64
CA PRO A 83 7.24 19.38 -2.97
C PRO A 83 6.24 18.51 -3.70
N ASP A 84 4.96 18.76 -3.47
CA ASP A 84 3.86 18.09 -4.13
C ASP A 84 3.78 16.59 -3.83
N GLN A 85 4.44 16.14 -2.76
CA GLN A 85 4.36 14.76 -2.32
C GLN A 85 3.86 14.71 -0.90
N VAL A 86 3.12 13.64 -0.59
CA VAL A 86 2.50 13.44 0.71
C VAL A 86 2.75 11.99 1.12
N TRP A 87 3.17 11.79 2.37
CA TRP A 87 3.19 10.47 2.97
C TRP A 87 1.78 10.11 3.36
N ALA A 88 1.36 8.91 3.03
CA ALA A 88 0.00 8.46 3.36
C ALA A 88 0.05 7.05 3.93
N GLY A 89 -0.53 6.87 5.11
CA GLY A 89 -0.60 5.56 5.75
C GLY A 89 -1.95 4.93 5.51
N PHE A 90 -1.95 3.73 4.93
CA PHE A 90 -3.16 2.98 4.63
C PHE A 90 -3.20 1.70 5.44
N ARG A 91 -4.39 1.33 5.90
CA ARG A 91 -4.66 0.02 6.47
C ARG A 91 -5.50 -0.76 5.47
N PHE A 92 -5.11 -2.01 5.21
CA PHE A 92 -5.91 -2.87 4.35
C PHE A 92 -7.14 -3.35 5.12
N ILE A 93 -8.30 -3.24 4.49
CA ILE A 93 -9.56 -3.68 5.10
C ILE A 93 -10.20 -4.82 4.30
N ALA A 94 -9.74 -5.06 3.09
CA ALA A 94 -10.24 -6.17 2.28
C ALA A 94 -9.08 -6.70 1.43
N VAL A 95 -8.61 -7.89 1.79
CA VAL A 95 -7.53 -8.59 1.09
C VAL A 95 -7.93 -10.05 1.02
N SER A 96 -7.94 -10.62 -0.20
CA SER A 96 -8.22 -12.03 -0.33
C SER A 96 -7.09 -12.84 0.29
N GLU A 97 -7.40 -14.07 0.68
CA GLU A 97 -6.39 -14.92 1.30
C GLU A 97 -5.22 -15.21 0.37
N THR A 98 -5.50 -15.41 -0.91
CA THR A 98 -4.45 -15.62 -1.90
C THR A 98 -3.51 -14.44 -1.96
N GLN A 99 -4.07 -13.23 -1.95
CA GLN A 99 -3.25 -12.02 -2.02
C GLN A 99 -2.51 -11.76 -0.72
N ALA A 100 -3.12 -12.07 0.41
CA ALA A 100 -2.43 -11.95 1.69
C ALA A 100 -1.20 -12.85 1.72
N ARG A 101 -1.30 -14.07 1.17
CA ARG A 101 -0.15 -14.96 1.09
C ARG A 101 0.93 -14.40 0.17
N ARG A 102 0.54 -13.80 -0.95
CA ARG A 102 1.51 -13.19 -1.86
C ARG A 102 2.24 -12.03 -1.20
N LEU A 103 1.49 -11.20 -0.48
CA LEU A 103 2.09 -10.09 0.27
C LEU A 103 3.10 -10.60 1.28
N ARG A 104 2.70 -11.61 2.05
CA ARG A 104 3.57 -12.19 3.08
C ARG A 104 4.83 -12.77 2.45
N ALA A 105 4.69 -13.48 1.35
CA ALA A 105 5.84 -14.07 0.67
C ALA A 105 6.81 -13.01 0.19
N TRP A 106 6.31 -11.92 -0.37
CA TRP A 106 7.17 -10.84 -0.85
C TRP A 106 7.86 -10.14 0.33
N ILE A 107 7.10 -9.88 1.40
CA ILE A 107 7.63 -9.16 2.55
C ILE A 107 8.76 -9.94 3.22
N GLU A 108 8.65 -11.27 3.24
CA GLU A 108 9.61 -12.11 3.92
C GLU A 108 10.73 -12.62 3.02
N ALA A 109 10.70 -12.30 1.75
CA ALA A 109 11.68 -12.78 0.80
C ALA A 109 13.09 -12.18 1.06
#